data_7e5198413a468ca8184e376a5342fc78
#
_entry.id   7e5198413a468ca8184e376a5342fc78
#
_cell.length_a   1.000
_cell.length_b   1.000
_cell.length_c   1.000
_cell.angle_alpha   90.00
_cell.angle_beta   90.00
_cell.angle_gamma   90.00
#
_symmetry.space_group_name_H-M   'P 1'
#
loop_
_entity.id
_entity.type
_entity.pdbx_description
1 polymer ?
#
loop_
_entity_poly.entity_id
_entity_poly.type
_entity_poly.pdbx_seq_one_letter_code
_entity_poly.pdbx_strand_id
1 'polypeptide(L)'
;MMGGRLMEYTVLEQVKIRLKQFHIDDSSGSDVTVFDEKEDNVLLEQLIKQAREDVISRRMYPDNYTDEQIEVDLKKFESVIVNLAVYDRSQAGEAFMSNYTENGTQRSWRDRDSLLAGVFPFIRVL
;
A
#
# COMPACT_ATOMS: atom_id res chain seq x y z
N MET A 1 -8.89 8.31 -26.04
CA MET A 1 -8.70 8.25 -25.62
C MET A 1 -8.60 8.20 -24.93
N MET A 2 -8.46 8.29 -24.89
CA MET A 2 -8.25 8.29 -24.36
C MET A 2 -7.91 8.35 -23.52
N GLY A 3 -8.06 8.61 -23.79
CA GLY A 3 -7.19 8.65 -23.19
C GLY A 3 -7.17 8.58 -21.88
N GLY A 4 -7.77 8.42 -21.37
CA GLY A 4 -7.76 8.45 -20.20
C GLY A 4 -6.99 7.71 -19.36
N ARG A 5 -6.61 6.90 -19.58
CA ARG A 5 -6.07 6.27 -18.75
C ARG A 5 -4.96 6.50 -18.61
N LEU A 6 -4.69 7.03 -18.77
CA LEU A 6 -3.56 7.24 -18.83
C LEU A 6 -2.77 7.25 -17.76
N MET A 7 -2.99 7.61 -16.70
CA MET A 7 -2.09 7.71 -15.65
C MET A 7 -2.16 6.54 -14.81
N GLU A 8 -1.34 5.56 -15.09
CA GLU A 8 -1.19 4.44 -14.21
C GLU A 8 0.00 4.66 -13.33
N TYR A 9 -0.21 4.84 -12.06
CA TYR A 9 0.87 5.01 -11.10
C TYR A 9 1.23 3.66 -10.49
N THR A 10 2.52 3.47 -10.21
CA THR A 10 2.96 2.29 -9.49
C THR A 10 2.44 2.34 -8.05
N VAL A 11 2.54 1.23 -7.34
CA VAL A 11 2.10 1.20 -5.96
C VAL A 11 2.87 2.22 -5.14
N LEU A 12 4.19 2.31 -5.34
CA LEU A 12 4.99 3.29 -4.62
C LEU A 12 4.50 4.71 -4.91
N GLU A 13 4.24 4.99 -6.17
CA GLU A 13 3.77 6.33 -6.53
C GLU A 13 2.41 6.62 -5.92
N GLN A 14 1.53 5.63 -5.88
CA GLN A 14 0.22 5.82 -5.27
C GLN A 14 0.35 6.12 -3.78
N VAL A 15 1.27 5.41 -3.10
CA VAL A 15 1.50 5.68 -1.69
C VAL A 15 2.02 7.10 -1.51
N LYS A 16 2.95 7.53 -2.35
CA LYS A 16 3.51 8.87 -2.24
C LYS A 16 2.45 9.93 -2.51
N ILE A 17 1.55 9.68 -3.44
CA ILE A 17 0.46 10.61 -3.70
C ILE A 17 -0.42 10.73 -2.45
N ARG A 18 -0.74 9.62 -1.82
CA ARG A 18 -1.57 9.64 -0.63
C ARG A 18 -0.89 10.34 0.53
N LEU A 19 0.42 10.27 0.58
CA LEU A 19 1.20 10.95 1.62
C LEU A 19 1.55 12.37 1.25
N LYS A 20 1.15 12.81 0.05
CA LYS A 20 1.43 14.14 -0.47
C LYS A 20 2.92 14.40 -0.63
N GLN A 21 3.64 13.39 -1.02
CA GLN A 21 5.06 13.50 -1.30
C GLN A 21 5.26 13.75 -2.78
N PHE A 22 4.68 14.82 -3.28
CA PHE A 22 4.81 15.19 -4.68
C PHE A 22 4.52 16.66 -4.83
N HIS A 23 4.93 17.21 -5.96
CA HIS A 23 4.52 18.55 -6.33
C HIS A 23 4.31 18.60 -7.84
N ILE A 24 3.65 19.65 -8.29
CA ILE A 24 3.38 19.84 -9.70
C ILE A 24 4.36 20.86 -10.25
N ASP A 25 5.06 20.44 -11.31
CA ASP A 25 6.01 21.31 -11.98
C ASP A 25 5.42 21.74 -13.31
N ASP A 26 5.19 23.01 -13.47
CA ASP A 26 4.63 23.52 -14.71
C ASP A 26 5.62 24.35 -15.52
N SER A 27 6.89 24.24 -15.20
CA SER A 27 7.91 25.07 -15.84
C SER A 27 8.06 24.76 -17.33
N SER A 28 7.63 23.60 -17.77
CA SER A 28 7.74 23.22 -19.18
C SER A 28 6.50 23.59 -20.00
N GLY A 29 5.53 24.24 -19.38
CA GLY A 29 4.30 24.58 -20.07
C GLY A 29 3.19 23.57 -19.90
N SER A 30 3.47 22.42 -19.33
CA SER A 30 2.46 21.43 -18.98
C SER A 30 2.70 20.98 -17.56
N ASP A 31 1.65 20.60 -16.90
CA ASP A 31 1.76 20.14 -15.52
C ASP A 31 2.39 18.75 -15.48
N VAL A 32 3.44 18.61 -14.71
CA VAL A 32 4.13 17.34 -14.54
C VAL A 32 4.19 17.04 -13.05
N THR A 33 3.83 15.83 -12.68
CA THR A 33 3.91 15.40 -11.30
C THR A 33 5.34 14.97 -10.99
N VAL A 34 5.93 15.58 -9.98
CA VAL A 34 7.27 15.23 -9.54
C VAL A 34 7.18 14.68 -8.14
N PHE A 35 7.76 13.50 -7.93
CA PHE A 35 7.69 12.86 -6.62
C PHE A 35 8.87 13.28 -5.76
N ASP A 36 8.56 13.57 -4.50
CA ASP A 36 9.52 14.12 -3.55
C ASP A 36 9.92 13.11 -2.51
N GLU A 37 10.76 13.51 -1.57
CA GLU A 37 11.16 12.70 -0.42
C GLU A 37 11.72 11.36 -0.84
N LYS A 38 12.72 11.41 -1.69
CA LYS A 38 13.31 10.17 -2.22
C LYS A 38 13.89 9.28 -1.14
N GLU A 39 14.34 9.89 -0.06
CA GLU A 39 14.91 9.10 1.03
C GLU A 39 13.87 8.24 1.71
N ASP A 40 12.62 8.65 1.64
CA ASP A 40 11.55 7.87 2.24
C ASP A 40 11.22 6.63 1.41
N ASN A 41 11.68 6.59 0.17
CA ASN A 41 11.31 5.49 -0.72
C ASN A 41 11.72 4.13 -0.18
N VAL A 42 12.86 4.04 0.47
CA VAL A 42 13.31 2.76 1.01
C VAL A 42 12.32 2.27 2.06
N LEU A 43 11.89 3.16 2.94
CA LEU A 43 10.91 2.79 3.95
C LEU A 43 9.58 2.41 3.30
N LEU A 44 9.15 3.21 2.35
CA LEU A 44 7.87 2.95 1.70
C LEU A 44 7.87 1.62 0.96
N GLU A 45 8.97 1.30 0.29
CA GLU A 45 9.06 0.03 -0.42
C GLU A 45 9.01 -1.13 0.54
N GLN A 46 9.64 -0.99 1.70
CA GLN A 46 9.59 -2.03 2.71
C GLN A 46 8.16 -2.21 3.24
N LEU A 47 7.47 -1.10 3.47
CA LEU A 47 6.08 -1.19 3.95
C LEU A 47 5.16 -1.79 2.90
N ILE A 48 5.41 -1.47 1.63
CA ILE A 48 4.63 -2.06 0.55
C ILE A 48 4.87 -3.56 0.49
N LYS A 49 6.12 -3.98 0.62
CA LYS A 49 6.43 -5.39 0.63
C LYS A 49 5.71 -6.09 1.78
N GLN A 50 5.72 -5.47 2.95
CA GLN A 50 5.04 -6.04 4.10
C GLN A 50 3.54 -6.15 3.84
N ALA A 51 2.96 -5.12 3.23
CA ALA A 51 1.53 -5.13 2.92
C ALA A 51 1.19 -6.25 1.94
N ARG A 52 2.05 -6.44 0.93
CA ARG A 52 1.82 -7.52 -0.02
C ARG A 52 1.87 -8.87 0.67
N GLU A 53 2.82 -9.06 1.58
CA GLU A 53 2.92 -10.31 2.31
C GLU A 53 1.69 -10.56 3.17
N ASP A 54 1.15 -9.50 3.75
CA ASP A 54 -0.06 -9.63 4.56
C ASP A 54 -1.24 -10.08 3.71
N VAL A 55 -1.38 -9.51 2.51
CA VAL A 55 -2.46 -9.91 1.62
C VAL A 55 -2.24 -11.34 1.15
N ILE A 56 -1.02 -11.69 0.77
CA ILE A 56 -0.70 -13.04 0.33
C ILE A 56 -1.06 -14.05 1.42
N SER A 57 -0.71 -13.72 2.64
CA SER A 57 -0.98 -14.61 3.76
C SER A 57 -2.47 -14.84 3.93
N ARG A 58 -3.26 -13.79 3.79
CA ARG A 58 -4.71 -13.92 3.96
C ARG A 58 -5.37 -14.65 2.80
N ARG A 59 -4.80 -14.54 1.60
CA ARG A 59 -5.39 -15.16 0.43
C ARG A 59 -5.19 -16.67 0.41
N MET A 60 -4.16 -17.16 1.09
CA MET A 60 -3.92 -18.60 1.21
C MET A 60 -3.94 -19.27 -0.15
N TYR A 61 -3.04 -18.84 -1.01
CA TYR A 61 -2.99 -19.39 -2.37
C TYR A 61 -2.67 -20.87 -2.37
N PRO A 62 -3.21 -21.61 -3.34
CA PRO A 62 -2.88 -23.04 -3.44
C PRO A 62 -1.41 -23.25 -3.76
N ASP A 63 -0.90 -24.38 -3.36
CA ASP A 63 0.52 -24.70 -3.55
C ASP A 63 0.92 -24.69 -5.02
N ASN A 64 -0.02 -25.04 -5.90
CA ASN A 64 0.30 -25.10 -7.32
C ASN A 64 0.15 -23.78 -8.05
N TYR A 65 -0.13 -22.71 -7.33
CA TYR A 65 -0.23 -21.41 -7.96
C TYR A 65 1.15 -20.92 -8.33
N THR A 66 1.28 -20.36 -9.52
CA THR A 66 2.55 -19.79 -9.95
C THR A 66 2.66 -18.36 -9.43
N ASP A 67 3.88 -17.85 -9.44
CA ASP A 67 4.10 -16.46 -9.05
C ASP A 67 3.29 -15.52 -9.93
N GLU A 68 3.18 -15.84 -11.21
CA GLU A 68 2.41 -15.00 -12.13
C GLU A 68 0.94 -14.98 -11.75
N GLN A 69 0.40 -16.13 -11.38
CA GLN A 69 -1.00 -16.20 -10.99
C GLN A 69 -1.24 -15.40 -9.71
N ILE A 70 -0.30 -15.46 -8.79
CA ILE A 70 -0.41 -14.69 -7.57
C ILE A 70 -0.39 -13.20 -7.88
N GLU A 71 0.49 -12.76 -8.78
CA GLU A 71 0.56 -11.35 -9.14
C GLU A 71 -0.74 -10.85 -9.77
N VAL A 72 -1.33 -11.68 -10.62
CA VAL A 72 -2.60 -11.30 -11.23
C VAL A 72 -3.67 -11.13 -10.16
N ASP A 73 -3.72 -12.03 -9.20
CA ASP A 73 -4.71 -11.92 -8.14
C ASP A 73 -4.43 -10.72 -7.24
N LEU A 74 -3.17 -10.44 -6.96
CA LEU A 74 -2.83 -9.32 -6.10
C LEU A 74 -3.23 -7.98 -6.68
N LYS A 75 -3.32 -7.89 -8.00
CA LYS A 75 -3.76 -6.64 -8.61
C LYS A 75 -5.16 -6.25 -8.14
N LYS A 76 -5.98 -7.22 -7.82
CA LYS A 76 -7.32 -6.93 -7.30
C LYS A 76 -7.26 -6.26 -5.94
N PHE A 77 -6.16 -6.41 -5.24
CA PHE A 77 -6.02 -5.87 -3.89
C PHE A 77 -5.01 -4.73 -3.83
N GLU A 78 -4.74 -4.13 -4.98
CA GLU A 78 -3.74 -3.06 -5.02
C GLU A 78 -4.12 -1.91 -4.09
N SER A 79 -5.38 -1.55 -4.04
CA SER A 79 -5.81 -0.47 -3.16
C SER A 79 -5.66 -0.85 -1.69
N VAL A 80 -5.86 -2.13 -1.37
CA VAL A 80 -5.64 -2.59 0.00
C VAL A 80 -4.17 -2.45 0.36
N ILE A 81 -3.29 -2.84 -0.56
CA ILE A 81 -1.86 -2.74 -0.33
C ILE A 81 -1.45 -1.29 -0.12
N VAL A 82 -1.97 -0.38 -0.95
CA VAL A 82 -1.68 1.04 -0.81
C VAL A 82 -2.18 1.55 0.54
N ASN A 83 -3.41 1.18 0.90
CA ASN A 83 -3.98 1.61 2.18
C ASN A 83 -3.16 1.13 3.36
N LEU A 84 -2.70 -0.11 3.31
CA LEU A 84 -1.88 -0.65 4.39
C LEU A 84 -0.56 0.08 4.51
N ALA A 85 0.09 0.33 3.37
CA ALA A 85 1.38 1.01 3.39
C ALA A 85 1.24 2.43 3.89
N VAL A 86 0.20 3.14 3.47
CA VAL A 86 -0.05 4.49 3.94
C VAL A 86 -0.31 4.49 5.44
N TYR A 87 -1.13 3.55 5.89
CA TYR A 87 -1.43 3.46 7.31
C TYR A 87 -0.16 3.20 8.10
N ASP A 88 0.63 2.23 7.67
CA ASP A 88 1.85 1.87 8.38
C ASP A 88 2.84 3.03 8.39
N ARG A 89 2.93 3.77 7.29
CA ARG A 89 3.82 4.92 7.24
C ARG A 89 3.38 5.99 8.25
N SER A 90 2.09 6.18 8.35
CA SER A 90 1.55 7.15 9.30
C SER A 90 1.83 6.73 10.73
N GLN A 91 1.72 5.45 11.00
CA GLN A 91 1.93 4.94 12.34
C GLN A 91 3.40 4.93 12.72
N ALA A 92 4.28 4.85 11.76
CA ALA A 92 5.70 4.74 12.06
C ALA A 92 6.19 5.94 12.86
N GLY A 93 5.75 7.13 12.50
CA GLY A 93 6.14 8.30 13.25
C GLY A 93 5.49 8.37 14.61
N GLU A 94 4.24 7.98 14.67
CA GLU A 94 3.50 8.03 15.92
C GLU A 94 3.98 6.99 16.91
N ALA A 95 4.28 5.82 16.43
CA ALA A 95 4.78 4.76 17.28
C ALA A 95 6.05 5.19 17.98
N PHE A 96 6.81 6.02 17.31
CA PHE A 96 8.03 6.52 17.87
C PHE A 96 7.77 7.48 18.98
N MET A 97 6.73 8.26 18.87
CA MET A 97 6.45 9.29 19.83
C MET A 97 5.54 8.84 20.93
N SER A 98 4.67 7.91 20.66
CA SER A 98 3.75 7.50 21.66
C SER A 98 3.86 6.05 21.97
N ASN A 99 5.03 5.60 21.87
CA ASN A 99 5.31 4.20 22.03
C ASN A 99 4.88 3.70 23.35
N TYR A 100 4.55 4.55 24.20
CA TYR A 100 4.34 4.16 25.49
C TYR A 100 2.94 3.90 25.82
N THR A 101 1.98 4.16 25.03
CA THR A 101 0.63 3.92 25.43
C THR A 101 0.16 2.64 24.83
N GLU A 102 -0.08 1.66 25.65
CA GLU A 102 -0.58 0.37 25.23
C GLU A 102 -1.89 0.49 24.49
N ASN A 103 -2.73 1.41 24.92
CA ASN A 103 -4.03 1.59 24.31
C ASN A 103 -3.89 2.05 22.86
N GLY A 104 -2.96 2.91 22.61
CA GLY A 104 -2.72 3.37 21.25
C GLY A 104 -2.26 2.25 20.35
N THR A 105 -1.39 1.40 20.88
CA THR A 105 -0.91 0.26 20.11
C THR A 105 -2.03 -0.68 19.75
N GLN A 106 -2.88 -1.00 20.70
CA GLN A 106 -4.00 -1.89 20.44
C GLN A 106 -4.96 -1.31 19.43
N ARG A 107 -5.19 -0.02 19.50
CA ARG A 107 -6.07 0.61 18.54
C ARG A 107 -5.49 0.53 17.13
N SER A 108 -4.20 0.71 17.00
CA SER A 108 -3.56 0.63 15.70
C SER A 108 -3.70 -0.76 15.09
N TRP A 109 -3.53 -1.78 15.91
CA TRP A 109 -3.68 -3.14 15.41
C TRP A 109 -5.10 -3.40 14.90
N ARG A 110 -6.09 -2.93 15.62
CA ARG A 110 -7.47 -3.13 15.21
C ARG A 110 -7.80 -2.37 13.93
N ASP A 111 -7.29 -1.14 13.83
CA ASP A 111 -7.53 -0.35 12.63
C ASP A 111 -6.88 -1.00 11.42
N ARG A 112 -5.69 -1.53 11.61
CA ARG A 112 -5.00 -2.18 10.52
C ARG A 112 -5.76 -3.42 10.07
N ASP A 113 -6.29 -4.17 11.01
CA ASP A 113 -7.06 -5.35 10.68
C ASP A 113 -8.27 -5.00 9.83
N SER A 114 -8.90 -3.88 10.10
CA SER A 114 -10.07 -3.49 9.33
C SER A 114 -9.71 -3.18 7.89
N LEU A 115 -8.49 -2.77 7.61
CA LEU A 115 -8.07 -2.54 6.24
C LEU A 115 -7.96 -3.84 5.46
N LEU A 116 -7.79 -4.95 6.16
CA LEU A 116 -7.70 -6.26 5.54
C LEU A 116 -9.03 -7.00 5.53
N ALA A 117 -10.08 -6.36 5.99
CA ALA A 117 -11.36 -7.06 6.20
C ALA A 117 -11.94 -7.63 4.91
N GLY A 118 -11.64 -7.03 3.78
CA GLY A 118 -12.15 -7.53 2.51
C GLY A 118 -11.27 -8.56 1.83
N VAL A 119 -10.19 -8.97 2.49
CA VAL A 119 -9.28 -9.95 1.90
C VAL A 119 -9.59 -11.31 2.52
N PHE A 120 -10.13 -12.20 1.71
CA PHE A 120 -10.56 -13.52 2.15
C PHE A 120 -9.68 -14.59 1.56
N PRO A 121 -9.66 -15.80 2.13
CA PRO A 121 -8.91 -16.89 1.52
C PRO A 121 -9.35 -17.16 0.10
N PHE A 122 -8.39 -17.42 -0.77
CA PHE A 122 -8.64 -17.65 -2.17
C PHE A 122 -9.49 -18.89 -2.38
N ILE A 123 -9.15 -19.95 -1.68
CA ILE A 123 -9.93 -21.17 -1.79
C ILE A 123 -10.97 -21.19 -0.70
N ARG A 124 -12.23 -21.35 -1.11
CA ARG A 124 -13.25 -21.47 -0.16
C ARG A 124 -13.45 -22.89 0.14
N VAL A 125 -13.52 -23.20 1.38
CA VAL A 125 -13.83 -24.55 1.79
C VAL A 125 -15.32 -24.65 1.92
N LEU A 126 -15.87 -25.57 1.22
CA LEU A 126 -17.32 -25.72 1.23
C LEU A 126 -17.78 -26.85 2.12
#